data_9ff9b5adb8960e110ee2c0c67835d2ad
#
_entry.id   9ff9b5adb8960e110ee2c0c67835d2ad
#
_cell.length_a   1.000
_cell.length_b   1.000
_cell.length_c   1.000
_cell.angle_alpha   90.00
_cell.angle_beta   90.00
_cell.angle_gamma   90.00
#
_symmetry.space_group_name_H-M   'P 1'
#
loop_
_entity.id
_entity.type
_entity.pdbx_description
1 polymer ?
#
loop_
_entity_poly.entity_id
_entity_poly.type
_entity_poly.pdbx_seq_one_letter_code
_entity_poly.pdbx_strand_id
1 'polypeptide(L)'
;MIRKLRFKLISAAMISLFIVITIIIGIVNILNYHGIVQDADGILTILQDNNGRFPQQNTQTDITKQSPEATAPVFSPDGPGSGSDSIENASGVTQAEPPKGNNNPRLQSPELPYESRFFSVLLDENGTVLSTDTGKIAAVNSSEAGEYAKEILQSGKRTGFFSAYRYLRTETDSDSHTRIIFLDCSRSLNSFRNVLLISCGVSGLGLMMVLGLMILLSKHIIKPFSENYEKQKRFITDAGHEIKTPITIINADTEVLEMDTGPNEWIDDIRVQTERLSKLTKDLIYLARMEEGENQTQMIDFPLSEVISETAASFQALARTESKQLTLKIQPMLSFYGDEDNIRRLTSILLDNALKYSDENGFIQLNLEKKGKYIRLLVVNTTRDALNREQLTHLFDRFYRMDTSRNSETGGYGIGLSIAQAVIQMHKGKISAAAVNDHTIQFSVLLPIRSVRTS
;
A
#
# COMPACT_ATOMS: atom_id res chain seq x y z
N MET A 1 -17.29 -11.47 5.62
CA MET A 1 -15.85 -11.50 5.25
C MET A 1 -15.59 -10.74 3.93
N ILE A 2 -16.29 -11.02 2.86
CA ILE A 2 -16.12 -10.48 1.50
C ILE A 2 -16.23 -8.94 1.43
N ARG A 3 -17.23 -8.32 2.12
CA ARG A 3 -17.36 -6.84 2.17
C ARG A 3 -16.13 -6.16 2.76
N LYS A 4 -15.53 -6.73 3.82
CA LYS A 4 -14.31 -6.19 4.45
C LYS A 4 -13.08 -6.32 3.54
N LEU A 5 -12.95 -7.46 2.84
CA LEU A 5 -11.85 -7.69 1.89
C LEU A 5 -11.94 -6.73 0.71
N ARG A 6 -13.14 -6.57 0.13
CA ARG A 6 -13.42 -5.62 -0.94
C ARG A 6 -13.06 -4.19 -0.55
N PHE A 7 -13.51 -3.74 0.63
CA PHE A 7 -13.19 -2.39 1.12
C PHE A 7 -11.68 -2.19 1.30
N LYS A 8 -10.98 -3.17 1.88
CA LYS A 8 -9.51 -3.11 2.04
C LYS A 8 -8.79 -3.01 0.71
N LEU A 9 -9.21 -3.79 -0.29
CA LEU A 9 -8.58 -3.81 -1.61
C LEU A 9 -8.80 -2.51 -2.36
N ILE A 10 -10.04 -1.98 -2.37
CA ILE A 10 -10.36 -0.69 -2.98
C ILE A 10 -9.60 0.43 -2.27
N SER A 11 -9.58 0.46 -0.93
CA SER A 11 -8.87 1.49 -0.16
C SER A 11 -7.37 1.46 -0.42
N ALA A 12 -6.75 0.28 -0.44
CA ALA A 12 -5.31 0.16 -0.71
C ALA A 12 -4.96 0.66 -2.12
N ALA A 13 -5.73 0.27 -3.14
CA ALA A 13 -5.52 0.73 -4.51
C ALA A 13 -5.74 2.24 -4.65
N MET A 14 -6.78 2.81 -4.03
CA MET A 14 -7.05 4.25 -4.07
C MET A 14 -5.97 5.06 -3.35
N ILE A 15 -5.49 4.60 -2.19
CA ILE A 15 -4.40 5.27 -1.47
C ILE A 15 -3.12 5.26 -2.31
N SER A 16 -2.76 4.12 -2.91
CA SER A 16 -1.59 4.02 -3.79
C SER A 16 -1.69 4.97 -4.97
N LEU A 17 -2.84 5.00 -5.66
CA LEU A 17 -3.08 5.89 -6.80
C LEU A 17 -3.03 7.36 -6.39
N PHE A 18 -3.64 7.72 -5.25
CA PHE A 18 -3.61 9.09 -4.71
C PHE A 18 -2.18 9.56 -4.44
N ILE A 19 -1.34 8.71 -3.81
CA ILE A 19 0.07 9.04 -3.54
C ILE A 19 0.83 9.29 -4.84
N VAL A 20 0.68 8.40 -5.83
CA VAL A 20 1.38 8.55 -7.12
C VAL A 20 0.98 9.83 -7.84
N ILE A 21 -0.32 10.12 -7.93
CA ILE A 21 -0.82 11.35 -8.57
C ILE A 21 -0.33 12.59 -7.83
N THR A 22 -0.35 12.59 -6.49
CA THR A 22 0.12 13.73 -5.68
C THR A 22 1.60 13.99 -5.92
N ILE A 23 2.44 12.95 -6.00
CA ILE A 23 3.86 13.09 -6.31
C ILE A 23 4.06 13.67 -7.71
N ILE A 24 3.35 13.17 -8.72
CA ILE A 24 3.48 13.65 -10.10
C ILE A 24 3.08 15.12 -10.18
N ILE A 25 1.92 15.50 -9.64
CA ILE A 25 1.46 16.91 -9.62
C ILE A 25 2.48 17.79 -8.88
N GLY A 26 2.99 17.33 -7.73
CA GLY A 26 4.00 18.03 -6.96
C GLY A 26 5.26 18.30 -7.77
N ILE A 27 5.82 17.29 -8.41
CA ILE A 27 7.03 17.42 -9.22
C ILE A 27 6.79 18.37 -10.39
N VAL A 28 5.70 18.21 -11.14
CA VAL A 28 5.38 19.07 -12.31
C VAL A 28 5.24 20.54 -11.89
N ASN A 29 4.53 20.80 -10.79
CA ASN A 29 4.34 22.17 -10.33
C ASN A 29 5.62 22.79 -9.75
N ILE A 30 6.46 22.03 -9.05
CA ILE A 30 7.77 22.52 -8.57
C ILE A 30 8.68 22.86 -9.74
N LEU A 31 8.74 22.00 -10.77
CA LEU A 31 9.54 22.26 -11.96
C LEU A 31 9.05 23.48 -12.73
N ASN A 32 7.72 23.63 -12.87
CA ASN A 32 7.12 24.79 -13.54
C ASN A 32 7.40 26.09 -12.75
N TYR A 33 7.24 26.09 -11.44
CA TYR A 33 7.58 27.24 -10.61
C TYR A 33 9.08 27.59 -10.69
N HIS A 34 9.94 26.59 -10.66
CA HIS A 34 11.39 26.79 -10.78
C HIS A 34 11.77 27.37 -12.14
N GLY A 35 11.11 26.93 -13.20
CA GLY A 35 11.27 27.52 -14.55
C GLY A 35 10.91 29.01 -14.60
N ILE A 36 9.79 29.39 -13.96
CA ILE A 36 9.38 30.83 -13.91
C ILE A 36 10.42 31.66 -13.15
N VAL A 37 10.95 31.13 -12.04
CA VAL A 37 11.99 31.84 -11.27
C VAL A 37 13.27 31.97 -12.07
N GLN A 38 13.72 30.93 -12.76
CA GLN A 38 14.93 30.97 -13.61
C GLN A 38 14.80 31.91 -14.77
N ASP A 39 13.65 31.93 -15.48
CA ASP A 39 13.38 32.84 -16.56
C ASP A 39 13.42 34.30 -16.06
N ALA A 40 12.78 34.58 -14.92
CA ALA A 40 12.76 35.92 -14.32
C ALA A 40 14.16 36.38 -13.88
N ASP A 41 14.92 35.50 -13.23
CA ASP A 41 16.30 35.80 -12.79
C ASP A 41 17.22 36.03 -13.99
N GLY A 42 17.04 35.28 -15.09
CA GLY A 42 17.77 35.50 -16.33
C GLY A 42 17.50 36.88 -16.96
N ILE A 43 16.23 37.31 -16.98
CA ILE A 43 15.87 38.66 -17.48
C ILE A 43 16.45 39.75 -16.58
N LEU A 44 16.34 39.56 -15.23
CA LEU A 44 16.90 40.52 -14.28
C LEU A 44 18.43 40.68 -14.42
N THR A 45 19.13 39.59 -14.72
CA THR A 45 20.57 39.61 -14.97
C THR A 45 20.91 40.45 -16.23
N ILE A 46 20.16 40.26 -17.33
CA ILE A 46 20.32 41.07 -18.54
C ILE A 46 20.09 42.56 -18.25
N LEU A 47 19.08 42.89 -17.47
CA LEU A 47 18.80 44.27 -17.06
C LEU A 47 19.87 44.82 -16.12
N GLN A 48 20.42 43.99 -15.23
CA GLN A 48 21.53 44.39 -14.35
C GLN A 48 22.77 44.79 -15.15
N ASP A 49 23.16 43.95 -16.10
CA ASP A 49 24.39 44.16 -16.92
C ASP A 49 24.28 45.39 -17.83
N ASN A 50 23.04 45.88 -18.07
CA ASN A 50 22.75 47.04 -18.92
C ASN A 50 22.11 48.22 -18.14
N ASN A 51 22.50 48.41 -16.88
CA ASN A 51 22.06 49.54 -16.05
C ASN A 51 20.52 49.69 -15.93
N GLY A 52 19.80 48.59 -15.85
CA GLY A 52 18.32 48.57 -15.67
C GLY A 52 17.56 48.78 -17.00
N ARG A 53 18.19 48.59 -18.14
CA ARG A 53 17.57 48.66 -19.46
C ARG A 53 17.97 47.47 -20.32
N PHE A 54 17.20 47.16 -21.35
CA PHE A 54 17.66 46.20 -22.36
C PHE A 54 18.70 46.80 -23.29
N PRO A 55 19.67 46.01 -23.82
CA PRO A 55 20.60 46.47 -24.81
C PRO A 55 19.87 47.04 -26.05
N GLN A 56 20.24 48.25 -26.50
CA GLN A 56 19.70 48.77 -27.72
C GLN A 56 20.28 48.01 -28.91
N GLN A 57 19.44 47.33 -29.67
CA GLN A 57 19.83 46.80 -30.96
C GLN A 57 20.04 48.01 -31.91
N ASN A 58 21.30 48.30 -32.24
CA ASN A 58 21.64 49.26 -33.31
C ASN A 58 21.18 48.69 -34.64
N THR A 59 19.96 48.98 -35.03
CA THR A 59 19.51 48.87 -36.41
C THR A 59 20.07 50.12 -37.18
N GLN A 60 21.36 50.07 -37.43
CA GLN A 60 21.89 50.93 -38.50
C GLN A 60 21.46 50.37 -39.87
N THR A 61 20.27 50.70 -40.29
CA THR A 61 19.89 50.65 -41.69
C THR A 61 20.61 51.83 -42.38
N ASP A 62 21.77 51.56 -42.98
CA ASP A 62 22.36 52.40 -43.97
C ASP A 62 21.43 52.47 -45.21
N ILE A 63 20.55 53.48 -45.23
CA ILE A 63 19.80 53.84 -46.41
C ILE A 63 20.67 54.81 -47.19
N THR A 64 21.65 54.29 -47.90
CA THR A 64 22.29 55.02 -48.98
C THR A 64 21.38 54.92 -50.21
N LYS A 65 20.85 56.10 -50.61
CA LYS A 65 20.06 56.30 -51.76
C LYS A 65 20.74 55.75 -53.02
N GLN A 66 20.08 54.89 -53.76
CA GLN A 66 20.21 54.81 -55.22
C GLN A 66 18.83 54.50 -55.79
N SER A 67 18.34 55.44 -56.60
CA SER A 67 17.07 55.37 -57.34
C SER A 67 17.12 54.28 -58.40
N PRO A 68 16.00 53.69 -58.73
CA PRO A 68 15.92 52.58 -59.67
C PRO A 68 15.62 53.04 -61.06
N GLU A 69 16.32 52.51 -62.02
CA GLU A 69 15.88 52.48 -63.41
C GLU A 69 15.19 51.11 -63.68
N ALA A 70 14.02 51.28 -64.27
CA ALA A 70 13.10 50.17 -64.52
C ALA A 70 13.49 49.41 -65.79
N THR A 71 13.50 48.10 -65.74
CA THR A 71 13.19 47.26 -66.92
C THR A 71 12.51 45.98 -66.47
N ALA A 72 11.37 45.70 -67.12
CA ALA A 72 10.43 44.62 -66.82
C ALA A 72 10.92 43.21 -67.28
N PRO A 73 10.27 42.16 -66.87
CA PRO A 73 10.76 40.77 -66.96
C PRO A 73 10.34 40.10 -68.26
N VAL A 74 11.19 39.20 -68.75
CA VAL A 74 10.81 38.13 -69.71
C VAL A 74 10.86 36.80 -69.05
N PHE A 75 9.73 36.14 -69.09
CA PHE A 75 9.52 34.76 -68.73
C PHE A 75 10.00 33.83 -69.86
N SER A 76 10.69 32.72 -69.54
CA SER A 76 10.54 31.49 -70.27
C SER A 76 11.17 30.31 -69.47
N PRO A 77 10.57 29.10 -69.58
CA PRO A 77 10.82 27.95 -68.69
C PRO A 77 11.79 26.95 -69.32
N ASP A 78 12.40 26.14 -68.54
CA ASP A 78 12.64 24.69 -68.75
C ASP A 78 13.90 24.18 -68.06
N GLY A 79 13.69 23.16 -67.23
CA GLY A 79 14.38 21.88 -67.16
C GLY A 79 15.66 21.74 -66.35
N PRO A 80 15.88 20.58 -65.84
CA PRO A 80 16.68 20.32 -64.64
C PRO A 80 18.13 19.89 -64.97
N GLY A 81 19.05 20.18 -64.01
CA GLY A 81 20.42 19.68 -64.15
C GLY A 81 21.27 19.90 -62.91
N SER A 82 21.68 18.83 -62.36
CA SER A 82 22.68 18.59 -61.31
C SER A 82 23.99 19.38 -61.51
N GLY A 83 24.62 19.76 -60.38
CA GLY A 83 26.05 20.15 -60.42
C GLY A 83 26.52 20.76 -59.11
N SER A 84 27.26 19.99 -58.34
CA SER A 84 28.17 20.43 -57.29
C SER A 84 29.09 21.53 -57.79
N ASP A 85 29.37 22.54 -56.95
CA ASP A 85 30.76 22.94 -56.74
C ASP A 85 30.88 23.99 -55.63
N SER A 86 31.92 23.81 -54.88
CA SER A 86 32.51 24.58 -53.80
C SER A 86 32.90 25.99 -54.27
N ILE A 87 32.68 27.04 -53.48
CA ILE A 87 33.52 28.25 -53.50
C ILE A 87 33.73 28.70 -52.03
N GLU A 88 35.01 28.85 -51.74
CA GLU A 88 35.64 29.36 -50.54
C GLU A 88 35.40 30.86 -50.28
N ASN A 89 35.43 31.17 -48.98
CA ASN A 89 36.02 32.37 -48.37
C ASN A 89 35.77 33.79 -48.92
N ALA A 90 35.12 34.60 -48.10
CA ALA A 90 35.60 35.93 -47.74
C ALA A 90 35.01 36.44 -46.42
N SER A 91 35.78 36.39 -45.38
CA SER A 91 36.26 37.49 -44.53
C SER A 91 35.24 38.39 -43.82
N GLY A 92 35.18 38.23 -42.48
CA GLY A 92 35.27 39.42 -41.63
C GLY A 92 33.97 40.09 -41.22
N VAL A 93 33.13 39.39 -40.43
CA VAL A 93 32.22 40.06 -39.50
C VAL A 93 32.56 39.54 -38.10
N THR A 94 33.14 40.43 -37.31
CA THR A 94 33.33 40.20 -35.88
C THR A 94 31.96 40.09 -35.23
N GLN A 95 31.47 38.86 -35.09
CA GLN A 95 30.33 38.58 -34.23
C GLN A 95 30.79 38.79 -32.79
N ALA A 96 30.19 39.76 -32.12
CA ALA A 96 30.27 39.85 -30.67
C ALA A 96 29.82 38.53 -30.09
N GLU A 97 30.71 37.82 -29.34
CA GLU A 97 30.39 36.60 -28.63
C GLU A 97 29.17 36.86 -27.75
N PRO A 98 28.15 35.99 -27.79
CA PRO A 98 27.05 36.04 -26.81
C PRO A 98 27.61 35.73 -25.41
N PRO A 99 27.09 36.39 -24.38
CA PRO A 99 27.56 36.16 -23.02
C PRO A 99 27.42 34.66 -22.64
N LYS A 100 28.52 34.07 -22.23
CA LYS A 100 28.60 32.68 -21.75
C LYS A 100 27.64 32.51 -20.57
N GLY A 101 26.59 31.68 -20.71
CA GLY A 101 26.00 31.08 -19.49
C GLY A 101 24.52 30.79 -19.40
N ASN A 102 23.69 31.03 -20.39
CA ASN A 102 22.29 30.56 -20.23
C ASN A 102 21.70 30.10 -21.58
N ASN A 103 21.62 28.77 -21.76
CA ASN A 103 21.06 28.14 -22.96
C ASN A 103 19.51 28.21 -23.01
N ASN A 104 18.88 29.20 -22.38
CA ASN A 104 17.41 29.34 -22.43
C ASN A 104 17.02 30.12 -23.73
N PRO A 105 16.34 29.45 -24.68
CA PRO A 105 15.98 30.08 -25.97
C PRO A 105 15.09 31.34 -25.81
N ARG A 106 14.35 31.43 -24.70
CA ARG A 106 13.49 32.59 -24.41
C ARG A 106 14.30 33.87 -24.14
N LEU A 107 15.47 33.75 -23.52
CA LEU A 107 16.34 34.89 -23.21
C LEU A 107 17.07 35.43 -24.41
N GLN A 108 17.07 34.72 -25.56
CA GLN A 108 17.68 35.10 -26.80
C GLN A 108 16.66 35.69 -27.81
N SER A 109 15.37 35.77 -27.43
CA SER A 109 14.33 36.32 -28.33
C SER A 109 14.51 37.82 -28.54
N PRO A 110 14.50 38.32 -29.79
CA PRO A 110 14.50 39.73 -30.08
C PRO A 110 13.28 40.49 -29.52
N GLU A 111 12.18 39.77 -29.25
CA GLU A 111 10.93 40.32 -28.72
C GLU A 111 10.98 40.50 -27.19
N LEU A 112 11.97 39.92 -26.49
CA LEU A 112 12.07 39.97 -25.04
C LEU A 112 11.96 41.40 -24.45
N PRO A 113 12.60 42.46 -25.03
CA PRO A 113 12.48 43.83 -24.52
C PRO A 113 11.08 44.43 -24.65
N TYR A 114 10.27 43.91 -25.57
CA TYR A 114 8.89 44.38 -25.82
C TYR A 114 7.86 43.60 -24.97
N GLU A 115 8.15 42.37 -24.69
CA GLU A 115 7.27 41.50 -23.84
C GLU A 115 7.48 41.70 -22.35
N SER A 116 8.69 42.16 -21.95
CA SER A 116 9.05 42.30 -20.53
C SER A 116 8.56 43.60 -19.94
N ARG A 117 7.79 43.53 -18.87
CA ARG A 117 7.35 44.65 -18.05
C ARG A 117 8.22 44.76 -16.83
N PHE A 118 8.93 45.86 -16.70
CA PHE A 118 9.84 46.08 -15.59
C PHE A 118 9.91 47.54 -15.21
N PHE A 119 10.42 47.80 -14.00
CA PHE A 119 10.79 49.16 -13.56
C PHE A 119 12.04 49.06 -12.68
N SER A 120 12.75 50.17 -12.57
CA SER A 120 13.92 50.23 -11.72
C SER A 120 13.93 51.50 -10.87
N VAL A 121 14.50 51.37 -9.69
CA VAL A 121 14.64 52.47 -8.72
C VAL A 121 16.11 52.55 -8.32
N LEU A 122 16.66 53.77 -8.36
CA LEU A 122 18.00 54.08 -7.89
C LEU A 122 17.89 54.81 -6.53
N LEU A 123 18.59 54.30 -5.52
CA LEU A 123 18.61 54.79 -4.15
C LEU A 123 20.02 55.21 -3.78
N ASP A 124 20.14 56.27 -2.93
CA ASP A 124 21.40 56.61 -2.28
C ASP A 124 21.73 55.69 -1.09
N GLU A 125 22.87 55.94 -0.44
CA GLU A 125 23.28 55.19 0.77
C GLU A 125 22.29 55.31 1.92
N ASN A 126 21.53 56.38 1.99
CA ASN A 126 20.54 56.66 3.04
C ASN A 126 19.14 56.11 2.71
N GLY A 127 19.00 55.44 1.53
CA GLY A 127 17.71 54.90 1.07
C GLY A 127 16.76 55.97 0.51
N THR A 128 17.30 57.15 0.11
CA THR A 128 16.53 58.19 -0.58
C THR A 128 16.44 57.85 -2.08
N VAL A 129 15.25 57.97 -2.67
CA VAL A 129 15.05 57.71 -4.08
C VAL A 129 15.68 58.82 -4.93
N LEU A 130 16.69 58.47 -5.73
CA LEU A 130 17.37 59.37 -6.64
C LEU A 130 16.66 59.42 -8.00
N SER A 131 16.27 58.30 -8.53
CA SER A 131 15.53 58.21 -9.79
C SER A 131 14.68 56.95 -9.87
N THR A 132 13.60 57.03 -10.64
CA THR A 132 12.70 55.92 -10.93
C THR A 132 12.50 55.84 -12.44
N ASP A 133 12.65 54.66 -13.03
CA ASP A 133 12.32 54.38 -14.41
C ASP A 133 11.13 53.41 -14.47
N THR A 134 9.94 53.95 -14.72
CA THR A 134 8.67 53.21 -14.83
C THR A 134 8.14 53.17 -16.25
N GLY A 135 8.96 53.55 -17.27
CA GLY A 135 8.53 53.69 -18.66
C GLY A 135 8.09 52.39 -19.34
N LYS A 136 8.38 51.23 -18.77
CA LYS A 136 8.00 49.91 -19.27
C LYS A 136 6.86 49.26 -18.51
N ILE A 137 6.24 49.93 -17.55
CA ILE A 137 5.12 49.41 -16.74
C ILE A 137 4.10 50.52 -16.49
N ALA A 138 2.82 50.24 -16.74
CA ALA A 138 1.71 51.15 -16.46
C ALA A 138 1.04 50.93 -15.08
N ALA A 139 1.30 49.77 -14.46
CA ALA A 139 0.64 49.36 -13.21
C ALA A 139 1.27 49.97 -11.95
N VAL A 140 2.42 50.59 -12.04
CA VAL A 140 3.18 51.16 -10.88
C VAL A 140 3.58 52.58 -11.26
N ASN A 141 3.25 53.53 -10.40
CA ASN A 141 3.72 54.93 -10.52
C ASN A 141 5.07 55.13 -9.79
N SER A 142 5.72 56.25 -10.04
CA SER A 142 7.05 56.53 -9.49
C SER A 142 7.07 56.56 -7.93
N SER A 143 5.98 57.00 -7.29
CA SER A 143 5.88 57.05 -5.84
C SER A 143 5.80 55.65 -5.23
N GLU A 144 4.93 54.79 -5.81
CA GLU A 144 4.79 53.38 -5.41
C GLU A 144 6.07 52.58 -5.64
N ALA A 145 6.75 52.80 -6.77
CA ALA A 145 8.03 52.16 -7.07
C ALA A 145 9.09 52.49 -6.00
N GLY A 146 9.10 53.75 -5.55
CA GLY A 146 9.99 54.22 -4.47
C GLY A 146 9.69 53.57 -3.13
N GLU A 147 8.40 53.39 -2.79
CA GLU A 147 7.99 52.69 -1.57
C GLU A 147 8.40 51.21 -1.60
N TYR A 148 8.16 50.52 -2.70
CA TYR A 148 8.57 49.11 -2.87
C TYR A 148 10.09 48.95 -2.73
N ALA A 149 10.85 49.87 -3.31
CA ALA A 149 12.30 49.83 -3.22
C ALA A 149 12.81 50.05 -1.76
N LYS A 150 12.20 50.93 -1.00
CA LYS A 150 12.55 51.18 0.40
C LYS A 150 12.26 49.93 1.27
N GLU A 151 11.14 49.27 1.05
CA GLU A 151 10.79 48.04 1.77
C GLU A 151 11.77 46.92 1.48
N ILE A 152 12.18 46.76 0.23
CA ILE A 152 13.18 45.76 -0.15
C ILE A 152 14.56 46.10 0.45
N LEU A 153 14.94 47.36 0.44
CA LEU A 153 16.19 47.76 1.07
C LEU A 153 16.26 47.38 2.54
N GLN A 154 15.15 47.58 3.30
CA GLN A 154 15.05 47.16 4.68
C GLN A 154 15.10 45.62 4.88
N SER A 155 14.61 44.87 3.92
CA SER A 155 14.63 43.39 4.02
C SER A 155 16.03 42.77 3.92
N GLY A 156 17.01 43.50 3.42
CA GLY A 156 18.41 43.09 3.26
C GLY A 156 18.65 42.00 2.21
N LYS A 157 17.61 41.49 1.55
CA LYS A 157 17.73 40.38 0.57
C LYS A 157 18.14 40.93 -0.79
N ARG A 158 19.04 40.18 -1.48
CA ARG A 158 19.50 40.53 -2.80
C ARG A 158 18.47 40.23 -3.89
N THR A 159 17.75 39.11 -3.79
CA THR A 159 16.74 38.67 -4.75
C THR A 159 15.53 38.13 -4.02
N GLY A 160 14.36 38.22 -4.62
CA GLY A 160 13.13 37.69 -4.03
C GLY A 160 11.90 38.07 -4.86
N PHE A 161 10.74 37.74 -4.32
CA PHE A 161 9.45 38.22 -4.80
C PHE A 161 8.91 39.26 -3.86
N PHE A 162 8.40 40.36 -4.43
CA PHE A 162 7.59 41.35 -3.75
C PHE A 162 6.23 41.38 -4.46
N SER A 163 5.20 40.86 -3.80
CA SER A 163 3.91 40.62 -4.45
C SER A 163 4.08 39.78 -5.73
N ALA A 164 3.73 40.31 -6.89
CA ALA A 164 3.89 39.67 -8.20
C ALA A 164 5.20 40.04 -8.93
N TYR A 165 6.04 40.85 -8.32
CA TYR A 165 7.29 41.32 -8.93
C TYR A 165 8.47 40.49 -8.41
N ARG A 166 9.27 39.95 -9.33
CA ARG A 166 10.60 39.42 -9.03
C ARG A 166 11.58 40.57 -8.98
N TYR A 167 12.41 40.72 -7.96
CA TYR A 167 13.36 41.80 -7.82
C TYR A 167 14.79 41.32 -7.71
N LEU A 168 15.70 42.20 -8.16
CA LEU A 168 17.16 42.07 -8.03
C LEU A 168 17.71 43.39 -7.51
N ARG A 169 18.41 43.34 -6.36
CA ARG A 169 19.19 44.46 -5.82
C ARG A 169 20.62 44.39 -6.30
N THR A 170 21.13 45.47 -6.84
CA THR A 170 22.52 45.62 -7.32
C THR A 170 23.15 46.84 -6.71
N GLU A 171 24.42 46.78 -6.37
CA GLU A 171 25.22 47.95 -6.00
C GLU A 171 25.85 48.51 -7.28
N THR A 172 25.88 49.85 -7.44
CA THR A 172 26.44 50.51 -8.61
C THR A 172 27.83 51.02 -8.25
N ASP A 173 28.84 50.64 -9.03
CA ASP A 173 30.28 50.73 -8.72
C ASP A 173 30.85 52.14 -8.52
N SER A 174 30.16 53.21 -8.93
CA SER A 174 30.79 54.53 -8.95
C SER A 174 30.46 55.48 -7.83
N ASP A 175 29.33 55.30 -7.09
CA ASP A 175 28.86 56.27 -6.08
C ASP A 175 28.11 55.63 -4.89
N SER A 176 28.37 54.37 -4.55
CA SER A 176 27.67 53.66 -3.46
C SER A 176 26.13 53.65 -3.58
N HIS A 177 25.61 53.82 -4.80
CA HIS A 177 24.17 53.83 -5.07
C HIS A 177 23.65 52.39 -5.19
N THR A 178 22.45 52.13 -4.64
CA THR A 178 21.77 50.84 -4.79
C THR A 178 20.69 50.95 -5.89
N ARG A 179 20.77 50.09 -6.89
CA ARG A 179 19.71 49.94 -7.89
C ARG A 179 18.88 48.69 -7.58
N ILE A 180 17.56 48.84 -7.58
CA ILE A 180 16.64 47.72 -7.45
C ILE A 180 15.80 47.65 -8.70
N ILE A 181 15.86 46.50 -9.38
CA ILE A 181 15.15 46.23 -10.62
C ILE A 181 14.02 45.29 -10.33
N PHE A 182 12.82 45.60 -10.80
CA PHE A 182 11.61 44.82 -10.59
C PHE A 182 11.09 44.32 -11.93
N LEU A 183 10.83 43.03 -12.05
CA LEU A 183 10.24 42.40 -13.22
C LEU A 183 8.82 41.92 -12.85
N ASP A 184 7.82 42.31 -13.65
CA ASP A 184 6.44 41.88 -13.49
C ASP A 184 6.29 40.43 -13.93
N CYS A 185 6.05 39.53 -12.96
CA CYS A 185 5.79 38.11 -13.13
C CYS A 185 4.29 37.76 -13.00
N SER A 186 3.39 38.75 -12.93
CA SER A 186 1.95 38.54 -12.69
C SER A 186 1.34 37.58 -13.69
N ARG A 187 1.70 37.69 -14.97
CA ARG A 187 1.20 36.82 -16.04
C ARG A 187 1.66 35.36 -15.84
N SER A 188 2.94 35.18 -15.57
CA SER A 188 3.53 33.85 -15.35
C SER A 188 2.98 33.19 -14.08
N LEU A 189 2.85 33.94 -12.98
CA LEU A 189 2.29 33.46 -11.72
C LEU A 189 0.80 33.12 -11.85
N ASN A 190 0.02 33.93 -12.59
CA ASN A 190 -1.38 33.60 -12.87
C ASN A 190 -1.53 32.35 -13.74
N SER A 191 -0.66 32.22 -14.75
CA SER A 191 -0.61 31.00 -15.58
C SER A 191 -0.28 29.78 -14.73
N PHE A 192 0.72 29.88 -13.86
CA PHE A 192 1.07 28.83 -12.91
C PHE A 192 -0.11 28.43 -12.02
N ARG A 193 -0.81 29.41 -11.43
CA ARG A 193 -1.99 29.16 -10.59
C ARG A 193 -3.10 28.46 -11.39
N ASN A 194 -3.35 28.86 -12.61
CA ASN A 194 -4.34 28.21 -13.47
C ASN A 194 -3.96 26.78 -13.81
N VAL A 195 -2.69 26.51 -14.16
CA VAL A 195 -2.20 25.15 -14.42
C VAL A 195 -2.34 24.28 -13.16
N LEU A 196 -2.01 24.81 -11.98
CA LEU A 196 -2.17 24.11 -10.72
C LEU A 196 -3.64 23.76 -10.41
N LEU A 197 -4.54 24.73 -10.59
CA LEU A 197 -5.99 24.50 -10.37
C LEU A 197 -6.57 23.47 -11.36
N ILE A 198 -6.20 23.57 -12.63
CA ILE A 198 -6.64 22.64 -13.68
C ILE A 198 -6.10 21.23 -13.39
N SER A 199 -4.81 21.11 -13.10
CA SER A 199 -4.18 19.80 -12.81
C SER A 199 -4.80 19.13 -11.58
N CYS A 200 -5.08 19.89 -10.51
CA CYS A 200 -5.78 19.37 -9.32
C CYS A 200 -7.23 18.96 -9.66
N GLY A 201 -7.94 19.77 -10.44
CA GLY A 201 -9.32 19.49 -10.85
C GLY A 201 -9.44 18.22 -11.70
N VAL A 202 -8.60 18.11 -12.73
CA VAL A 202 -8.55 16.92 -13.61
C VAL A 202 -8.17 15.66 -12.83
N SER A 203 -7.20 15.77 -11.93
CA SER A 203 -6.76 14.65 -11.09
C SER A 203 -7.83 14.21 -10.10
N GLY A 204 -8.54 15.17 -9.50
CA GLY A 204 -9.67 14.89 -8.62
C GLY A 204 -10.81 14.16 -9.35
N LEU A 205 -11.15 14.63 -10.55
CA LEU A 205 -12.15 13.99 -11.41
C LEU A 205 -11.71 12.56 -11.81
N GLY A 206 -10.45 12.41 -12.20
CA GLY A 206 -9.86 11.11 -12.53
C GLY A 206 -9.93 10.11 -11.38
N LEU A 207 -9.58 10.54 -10.17
CA LEU A 207 -9.69 9.70 -8.96
C LEU A 207 -11.14 9.29 -8.68
N MET A 208 -12.10 10.19 -8.82
CA MET A 208 -13.53 9.87 -8.68
C MET A 208 -14.00 8.86 -9.72
N MET A 209 -13.57 9.01 -10.97
CA MET A 209 -13.90 8.09 -12.05
C MET A 209 -13.33 6.69 -11.80
N VAL A 210 -12.05 6.59 -11.39
CA VAL A 210 -11.41 5.32 -11.04
C VAL A 210 -12.10 4.66 -9.85
N LEU A 211 -12.46 5.43 -8.81
CA LEU A 211 -13.22 4.92 -7.67
C LEU A 211 -14.57 4.33 -8.10
N GLY A 212 -15.32 5.05 -8.94
CA GLY A 212 -16.59 4.55 -9.49
C GLY A 212 -16.41 3.25 -10.27
N LEU A 213 -15.43 3.19 -11.15
CA LEU A 213 -15.10 2.00 -11.94
C LEU A 213 -14.70 0.83 -11.04
N MET A 214 -13.85 1.06 -10.03
CA MET A 214 -13.43 0.04 -9.06
C MET A 214 -14.63 -0.51 -8.27
N ILE A 215 -15.58 0.33 -7.87
CA ILE A 215 -16.80 -0.10 -7.18
C ILE A 215 -17.66 -0.98 -8.09
N LEU A 216 -17.81 -0.63 -9.36
CA LEU A 216 -18.58 -1.39 -10.34
C LEU A 216 -17.93 -2.73 -10.68
N LEU A 217 -16.63 -2.72 -11.05
CA LEU A 217 -15.90 -3.94 -11.38
C LEU A 217 -15.75 -4.89 -10.19
N SER A 218 -15.54 -4.35 -8.98
CA SER A 218 -15.39 -5.15 -7.77
C SER A 218 -16.61 -6.02 -7.48
N LYS A 219 -17.83 -5.56 -7.82
CA LYS A 219 -19.03 -6.39 -7.69
C LYS A 219 -18.99 -7.58 -8.66
N HIS A 220 -18.54 -7.34 -9.87
CA HIS A 220 -18.57 -8.35 -10.93
C HIS A 220 -17.46 -9.39 -10.77
N ILE A 221 -16.27 -8.97 -10.35
CA ILE A 221 -15.11 -9.86 -10.19
C ILE A 221 -15.23 -10.73 -8.93
N ILE A 222 -15.70 -10.16 -7.81
CA ILE A 222 -15.71 -10.89 -6.52
C ILE A 222 -16.92 -11.82 -6.40
N LYS A 223 -18.03 -11.54 -7.10
CA LYS A 223 -19.25 -12.36 -7.04
C LYS A 223 -18.99 -13.84 -7.43
N PRO A 224 -18.34 -14.18 -8.56
CA PRO A 224 -18.09 -15.56 -8.93
C PRO A 224 -17.18 -16.31 -7.93
N PHE A 225 -16.21 -15.65 -7.32
CA PHE A 225 -15.39 -16.28 -6.27
C PHE A 225 -16.22 -16.62 -5.03
N SER A 226 -17.13 -15.73 -4.64
CA SER A 226 -18.06 -15.97 -3.54
C SER A 226 -18.99 -17.14 -3.83
N GLU A 227 -19.58 -17.17 -5.03
CA GLU A 227 -20.50 -18.25 -5.45
C GLU A 227 -19.80 -19.60 -5.54
N ASN A 228 -18.58 -19.65 -6.06
CA ASN A 228 -17.80 -20.89 -6.11
C ASN A 228 -17.42 -21.40 -4.72
N TYR A 229 -17.05 -20.50 -3.81
CA TYR A 229 -16.74 -20.85 -2.43
C TYR A 229 -17.97 -21.41 -1.69
N GLU A 230 -19.13 -20.80 -1.87
CA GLU A 230 -20.41 -21.24 -1.32
C GLU A 230 -20.83 -22.60 -1.92
N LYS A 231 -20.68 -22.79 -3.25
CA LYS A 231 -20.95 -24.07 -3.92
C LYS A 231 -20.03 -25.18 -3.41
N GLN A 232 -18.74 -24.89 -3.26
CA GLN A 232 -17.78 -25.87 -2.72
C GLN A 232 -18.13 -26.31 -1.30
N LYS A 233 -18.59 -25.38 -0.46
CA LYS A 233 -19.03 -25.69 0.90
C LYS A 233 -20.27 -26.59 0.90
N ARG A 234 -21.32 -26.20 0.17
CA ARG A 234 -22.54 -27.02 0.06
C ARG A 234 -22.23 -28.43 -0.43
N PHE A 235 -21.38 -28.53 -1.46
CA PHE A 235 -20.95 -29.82 -1.98
C PHE A 235 -20.34 -30.70 -0.87
N ILE A 236 -19.49 -30.15 0.00
CA ILE A 236 -18.89 -30.91 1.12
C ILE A 236 -19.96 -31.36 2.13
N THR A 237 -20.91 -30.48 2.45
CA THR A 237 -22.01 -30.81 3.39
C THR A 237 -22.91 -31.89 2.82
N ASP A 238 -23.35 -31.75 1.56
CA ASP A 238 -24.24 -32.68 0.88
C ASP A 238 -23.55 -34.05 0.68
N ALA A 239 -22.31 -34.03 0.15
CA ALA A 239 -21.51 -35.26 0.01
C ALA A 239 -21.29 -35.97 1.36
N GLY A 240 -21.11 -35.22 2.43
CA GLY A 240 -20.98 -35.80 3.76
C GLY A 240 -22.24 -36.53 4.24
N HIS A 241 -23.43 -36.00 3.95
CA HIS A 241 -24.70 -36.69 4.24
C HIS A 241 -24.87 -37.94 3.38
N GLU A 242 -24.56 -37.86 2.08
CA GLU A 242 -24.65 -38.98 1.15
C GLU A 242 -23.65 -40.11 1.46
N ILE A 243 -22.49 -39.80 2.06
CA ILE A 243 -21.47 -40.78 2.47
C ILE A 243 -21.84 -41.43 3.83
N LYS A 244 -22.52 -40.70 4.72
CA LYS A 244 -22.88 -41.24 6.06
C LYS A 244 -23.80 -42.44 5.94
N THR A 245 -24.75 -42.44 5.04
CA THR A 245 -25.74 -43.53 4.86
C THR A 245 -25.09 -44.85 4.49
N PRO A 246 -24.26 -44.98 3.41
CA PRO A 246 -23.59 -46.24 3.06
C PRO A 246 -22.63 -46.73 4.16
N ILE A 247 -21.94 -45.81 4.88
CA ILE A 247 -21.08 -46.18 6.01
C ILE A 247 -21.92 -46.83 7.13
N THR A 248 -23.10 -46.28 7.42
CA THR A 248 -23.99 -46.85 8.45
C THR A 248 -24.49 -48.24 8.04
N ILE A 249 -24.78 -48.47 6.75
CA ILE A 249 -25.20 -49.77 6.22
C ILE A 249 -24.04 -50.78 6.32
N ILE A 250 -22.82 -50.40 5.93
CA ILE A 250 -21.64 -51.28 6.04
C ILE A 250 -21.38 -51.69 7.47
N ASN A 251 -21.52 -50.75 8.45
CA ASN A 251 -21.38 -51.09 9.85
C ASN A 251 -22.45 -52.10 10.32
N ALA A 252 -23.73 -51.90 9.93
CA ALA A 252 -24.79 -52.84 10.25
C ALA A 252 -24.57 -54.24 9.64
N ASP A 253 -24.12 -54.24 8.36
CA ASP A 253 -23.83 -55.53 7.68
C ASP A 253 -22.64 -56.25 8.33
N THR A 254 -21.61 -55.53 8.79
CA THR A 254 -20.49 -56.16 9.53
C THR A 254 -20.92 -56.72 10.88
N GLU A 255 -21.85 -56.07 11.60
CA GLU A 255 -22.42 -56.60 12.85
C GLU A 255 -23.21 -57.90 12.58
N VAL A 256 -24.00 -57.95 11.52
CA VAL A 256 -24.76 -59.15 11.13
C VAL A 256 -23.81 -60.30 10.74
N LEU A 257 -22.78 -60.00 9.95
CA LEU A 257 -21.77 -60.99 9.55
C LEU A 257 -21.01 -61.55 10.74
N GLU A 258 -20.67 -60.71 11.73
CA GLU A 258 -20.02 -61.17 12.97
C GLU A 258 -20.93 -62.09 13.79
N MET A 259 -22.24 -61.83 13.84
CA MET A 259 -23.21 -62.70 14.48
C MET A 259 -23.31 -64.10 13.80
N ASP A 260 -23.22 -64.13 12.45
CA ASP A 260 -23.35 -65.39 11.68
C ASP A 260 -22.05 -66.21 11.64
N THR A 261 -20.92 -65.56 11.50
CA THR A 261 -19.61 -66.21 11.27
C THR A 261 -18.71 -66.24 12.50
N GLY A 262 -19.10 -65.52 13.60
CA GLY A 262 -18.26 -65.29 14.75
C GLY A 262 -17.16 -64.25 14.53
N PRO A 263 -16.35 -63.93 15.55
CA PRO A 263 -15.27 -62.94 15.45
C PRO A 263 -14.27 -63.29 14.37
N ASN A 264 -13.97 -62.31 13.51
CA ASN A 264 -13.07 -62.48 12.35
C ASN A 264 -12.23 -61.24 12.14
N GLU A 265 -10.92 -61.40 11.96
CA GLU A 265 -9.95 -60.34 11.78
C GLU A 265 -10.35 -59.38 10.61
N TRP A 266 -10.90 -59.93 9.53
CA TRP A 266 -11.36 -59.13 8.38
C TRP A 266 -12.58 -58.27 8.70
N ILE A 267 -13.50 -58.79 9.52
CA ILE A 267 -14.68 -58.02 9.98
C ILE A 267 -14.23 -56.87 10.91
N ASP A 268 -13.28 -57.15 11.80
CA ASP A 268 -12.70 -56.16 12.66
C ASP A 268 -11.99 -55.04 11.88
N ASP A 269 -11.21 -55.40 10.83
CA ASP A 269 -10.57 -54.43 9.95
C ASP A 269 -11.60 -53.57 9.20
N ILE A 270 -12.66 -54.18 8.65
CA ILE A 270 -13.73 -53.45 7.99
C ILE A 270 -14.39 -52.46 8.96
N ARG A 271 -14.68 -52.89 10.16
CA ARG A 271 -15.29 -52.06 11.23
C ARG A 271 -14.39 -50.86 11.56
N VAL A 272 -13.12 -51.13 11.80
CA VAL A 272 -12.13 -50.08 12.10
C VAL A 272 -12.04 -49.05 10.96
N GLN A 273 -12.00 -49.46 9.70
CA GLN A 273 -11.95 -48.57 8.56
C GLN A 273 -13.25 -47.77 8.39
N THR A 274 -14.40 -48.40 8.64
CA THR A 274 -15.71 -47.75 8.54
C THR A 274 -15.91 -46.70 9.61
N GLU A 275 -15.49 -46.98 10.86
CA GLU A 275 -15.47 -46.00 11.93
C GLU A 275 -14.55 -44.83 11.66
N ARG A 276 -13.35 -45.08 11.09
CA ARG A 276 -12.42 -44.04 10.65
C ARG A 276 -13.05 -43.15 9.59
N LEU A 277 -13.71 -43.73 8.60
CA LEU A 277 -14.36 -42.99 7.51
C LEU A 277 -15.55 -42.19 8.04
N SER A 278 -16.31 -42.73 8.96
CA SER A 278 -17.40 -42.05 9.68
C SER A 278 -16.90 -40.79 10.42
N LYS A 279 -15.79 -40.95 11.17
CA LYS A 279 -15.16 -39.82 11.89
C LYS A 279 -14.70 -38.74 10.93
N LEU A 280 -14.01 -39.11 9.86
CA LEU A 280 -13.55 -38.19 8.83
C LEU A 280 -14.70 -37.38 8.22
N THR A 281 -15.78 -38.07 7.84
CA THR A 281 -16.97 -37.46 7.26
C THR A 281 -17.64 -36.49 8.22
N LYS A 282 -17.79 -36.88 9.49
CA LYS A 282 -18.33 -36.00 10.57
C LYS A 282 -17.47 -34.77 10.76
N ASP A 283 -16.14 -34.88 10.75
CA ASP A 283 -15.20 -33.79 10.92
C ASP A 283 -15.23 -32.81 9.74
N LEU A 284 -15.36 -33.34 8.51
CA LEU A 284 -15.52 -32.51 7.30
C LEU A 284 -16.82 -31.72 7.29
N ILE A 285 -17.97 -32.38 7.61
CA ILE A 285 -19.27 -31.71 7.70
C ILE A 285 -19.23 -30.61 8.79
N TYR A 286 -18.65 -30.95 9.94
CA TYR A 286 -18.53 -30.01 11.05
C TYR A 286 -17.71 -28.76 10.63
N LEU A 287 -16.58 -28.96 9.98
CA LEU A 287 -15.74 -27.87 9.51
C LEU A 287 -16.46 -27.00 8.48
N ALA A 288 -17.17 -27.61 7.54
CA ALA A 288 -17.98 -26.91 6.53
C ALA A 288 -19.05 -26.02 7.18
N ARG A 289 -19.81 -26.57 8.16
CA ARG A 289 -20.86 -25.85 8.90
C ARG A 289 -20.31 -24.70 9.74
N MET A 290 -19.14 -24.89 10.36
CA MET A 290 -18.47 -23.82 11.14
C MET A 290 -18.12 -22.62 10.27
N GLU A 291 -17.74 -22.86 9.02
CA GLU A 291 -17.42 -21.81 8.05
C GLU A 291 -18.65 -21.13 7.46
N GLU A 292 -19.79 -21.79 7.43
CA GLU A 292 -21.08 -21.21 7.01
C GLU A 292 -21.62 -20.20 8.02
N GLY A 293 -21.20 -20.30 9.29
CA GLY A 293 -21.76 -19.47 10.37
C GLY A 293 -23.21 -19.85 10.73
N GLU A 294 -23.70 -20.99 10.22
CA GLU A 294 -25.05 -21.51 10.43
C GLU A 294 -25.20 -22.31 11.73
N ASN A 295 -24.09 -22.57 12.42
CA ASN A 295 -24.19 -23.19 13.72
C ASN A 295 -24.98 -22.28 14.66
N GLN A 296 -26.05 -22.78 15.21
CA GLN A 296 -26.72 -22.22 16.39
C GLN A 296 -25.74 -22.33 17.59
N THR A 297 -24.69 -21.51 17.54
CA THR A 297 -23.69 -21.44 18.59
C THR A 297 -24.35 -20.80 19.81
N GLN A 298 -24.54 -21.58 20.85
CA GLN A 298 -25.00 -21.04 22.13
C GLN A 298 -23.85 -20.37 22.85
N MET A 299 -23.68 -19.08 22.58
CA MET A 299 -22.70 -18.27 23.29
C MET A 299 -23.23 -17.94 24.68
N ILE A 300 -22.67 -18.61 25.69
CA ILE A 300 -23.02 -18.46 27.13
C ILE A 300 -21.78 -18.14 27.93
N ASP A 301 -21.98 -17.60 29.12
CA ASP A 301 -20.91 -17.53 30.13
C ASP A 301 -20.83 -18.86 30.85
N PHE A 302 -19.67 -19.50 30.86
CA PHE A 302 -19.45 -20.80 31.52
C PHE A 302 -18.09 -20.85 32.25
N PRO A 303 -17.93 -21.74 33.24
CA PRO A 303 -16.70 -21.89 34.02
C PRO A 303 -15.63 -22.63 33.21
N LEU A 304 -14.82 -21.87 32.47
CA LEU A 304 -13.81 -22.39 31.55
C LEU A 304 -12.79 -23.30 32.24
N SER A 305 -12.39 -22.97 33.47
CA SER A 305 -11.43 -23.79 34.24
C SER A 305 -11.96 -25.18 34.48
N GLU A 306 -13.24 -25.33 34.81
CA GLU A 306 -13.90 -26.59 35.05
C GLU A 306 -14.03 -27.40 33.77
N VAL A 307 -14.53 -26.78 32.70
CA VAL A 307 -14.69 -27.40 31.38
C VAL A 307 -13.38 -27.96 30.85
N ILE A 308 -12.29 -27.20 30.94
CA ILE A 308 -10.98 -27.70 30.51
C ILE A 308 -10.43 -28.78 31.45
N SER A 309 -10.64 -28.66 32.77
CA SER A 309 -10.21 -29.64 33.74
C SER A 309 -10.91 -30.99 33.54
N GLU A 310 -12.23 -30.99 33.38
CA GLU A 310 -13.03 -32.19 33.10
C GLU A 310 -12.61 -32.86 31.80
N THR A 311 -12.46 -32.08 30.74
CA THR A 311 -12.01 -32.60 29.44
C THR A 311 -10.61 -33.21 29.55
N ALA A 312 -9.68 -32.54 30.22
CA ALA A 312 -8.30 -33.02 30.36
C ALA A 312 -8.21 -34.24 31.27
N ALA A 313 -9.11 -34.41 32.27
CA ALA A 313 -9.14 -35.55 33.14
C ALA A 313 -9.40 -36.88 32.39
N SER A 314 -10.24 -36.86 31.35
CA SER A 314 -10.48 -38.04 30.49
C SER A 314 -9.21 -38.51 29.76
N PHE A 315 -8.30 -37.61 29.45
CA PHE A 315 -7.03 -37.93 28.80
C PHE A 315 -5.93 -38.40 29.77
N GLN A 316 -6.07 -38.20 31.09
CA GLN A 316 -5.06 -38.66 32.04
C GLN A 316 -4.99 -40.21 32.10
N ALA A 317 -6.13 -40.89 32.03
CA ALA A 317 -6.16 -42.35 32.01
C ALA A 317 -5.46 -42.88 30.74
N LEU A 318 -5.77 -42.27 29.57
CA LEU A 318 -5.18 -42.65 28.28
C LEU A 318 -3.66 -42.38 28.25
N ALA A 319 -3.22 -41.23 28.78
CA ALA A 319 -1.80 -40.90 28.88
C ALA A 319 -1.02 -41.96 29.73
N ARG A 320 -1.60 -42.40 30.85
CA ARG A 320 -0.98 -43.43 31.68
C ARG A 320 -0.88 -44.77 30.96
N THR A 321 -1.92 -45.18 30.21
CA THR A 321 -1.91 -46.40 29.41
C THR A 321 -0.83 -46.39 28.35
N GLU A 322 -0.56 -45.23 27.78
CA GLU A 322 0.50 -45.03 26.79
C GLU A 322 1.86 -44.66 27.40
N SER A 323 2.03 -44.82 28.71
CA SER A 323 3.27 -44.48 29.44
C SER A 323 3.73 -43.04 29.28
N LYS A 324 2.79 -42.09 29.09
CA LYS A 324 3.07 -40.66 28.92
C LYS A 324 2.70 -39.86 30.15
N GLN A 325 3.41 -38.77 30.42
CA GLN A 325 3.18 -37.90 31.57
C GLN A 325 2.32 -36.69 31.16
N LEU A 326 1.07 -36.63 31.62
CA LEU A 326 0.19 -35.47 31.42
C LEU A 326 0.14 -34.62 32.69
N THR A 327 0.63 -33.38 32.61
CA THR A 327 0.61 -32.43 33.72
C THR A 327 -0.37 -31.28 33.39
N LEU A 328 -1.26 -30.99 34.35
CA LEU A 328 -2.27 -29.93 34.24
C LEU A 328 -1.93 -28.77 35.17
N LYS A 329 -1.86 -27.56 34.64
CA LYS A 329 -1.71 -26.30 35.38
C LYS A 329 -2.85 -25.37 35.02
N ILE A 330 -3.97 -25.50 35.69
CA ILE A 330 -5.19 -24.74 35.36
C ILE A 330 -5.43 -23.71 36.46
N GLN A 331 -5.42 -22.44 36.05
CA GLN A 331 -5.80 -21.35 36.94
C GLN A 331 -7.29 -21.49 37.27
N PRO A 332 -7.68 -21.55 38.54
CA PRO A 332 -9.08 -21.74 38.94
C PRO A 332 -9.92 -20.49 38.67
N MET A 333 -11.23 -20.67 38.65
CA MET A 333 -12.24 -19.60 38.59
C MET A 333 -12.17 -18.68 37.34
N LEU A 334 -11.69 -19.19 36.20
CA LEU A 334 -11.77 -18.50 34.95
C LEU A 334 -13.12 -18.78 34.30
N SER A 335 -13.84 -17.72 33.94
CA SER A 335 -15.06 -17.78 33.13
C SER A 335 -14.79 -17.25 31.72
N PHE A 336 -15.53 -17.81 30.77
CA PHE A 336 -15.42 -17.39 29.38
C PHE A 336 -16.81 -17.29 28.71
N TYR A 337 -17.01 -16.26 27.93
CA TYR A 337 -18.21 -16.11 27.10
C TYR A 337 -17.97 -16.75 25.74
N GLY A 338 -18.57 -17.89 25.49
CA GLY A 338 -18.34 -18.67 24.29
C GLY A 338 -19.28 -19.87 24.18
N ASP A 339 -18.97 -20.73 23.24
CA ASP A 339 -19.64 -22.04 23.08
C ASP A 339 -18.84 -23.10 23.79
N GLU A 340 -19.43 -23.66 24.83
CA GLU A 340 -18.78 -24.64 25.73
C GLU A 340 -18.38 -25.91 24.98
N ASP A 341 -19.29 -26.48 24.15
CA ASP A 341 -19.04 -27.72 23.39
C ASP A 341 -17.87 -27.56 22.42
N ASN A 342 -17.80 -26.42 21.78
CA ASN A 342 -16.69 -26.10 20.90
C ASN A 342 -15.36 -25.96 21.63
N ILE A 343 -15.36 -25.41 22.84
CA ILE A 343 -14.14 -25.32 23.67
C ILE A 343 -13.75 -26.71 24.20
N ARG A 344 -14.69 -27.56 24.60
CA ARG A 344 -14.42 -28.98 24.91
C ARG A 344 -13.78 -29.70 23.74
N ARG A 345 -14.35 -29.54 22.56
CA ARG A 345 -13.81 -30.12 21.32
C ARG A 345 -12.41 -29.61 20.98
N LEU A 346 -12.17 -28.29 21.08
CA LEU A 346 -10.84 -27.71 20.92
C LEU A 346 -9.81 -28.34 21.85
N THR A 347 -10.15 -28.46 23.16
CA THR A 347 -9.27 -29.02 24.17
C THR A 347 -8.96 -30.49 23.88
N SER A 348 -10.00 -31.24 23.49
CA SER A 348 -9.85 -32.66 23.11
C SER A 348 -8.96 -32.80 21.86
N ILE A 349 -9.11 -31.99 20.84
CA ILE A 349 -8.27 -32.01 19.60
C ILE A 349 -6.80 -31.76 19.97
N LEU A 350 -6.52 -30.75 20.80
CA LEU A 350 -5.15 -30.40 21.17
C LEU A 350 -4.50 -31.51 22.03
N LEU A 351 -5.24 -32.13 22.97
CA LEU A 351 -4.74 -33.19 23.79
C LEU A 351 -4.59 -34.51 23.01
N ASP A 352 -5.55 -34.87 22.15
CA ASP A 352 -5.45 -36.04 21.26
C ASP A 352 -4.21 -35.92 20.35
N ASN A 353 -3.99 -34.73 19.79
CA ASN A 353 -2.81 -34.44 18.99
C ASN A 353 -1.51 -34.58 19.81
N ALA A 354 -1.48 -34.00 21.01
CA ALA A 354 -0.33 -34.11 21.91
C ALA A 354 -0.01 -35.57 22.29
N LEU A 355 -1.03 -36.37 22.58
CA LEU A 355 -0.86 -37.80 22.86
C LEU A 355 -0.36 -38.59 21.68
N LYS A 356 -0.92 -38.39 20.48
CA LYS A 356 -0.54 -39.14 19.27
C LYS A 356 0.89 -38.90 18.84
N TYR A 357 1.37 -37.66 18.97
CA TYR A 357 2.66 -37.28 18.43
C TYR A 357 3.78 -37.15 19.46
N SER A 358 3.46 -37.33 20.77
CA SER A 358 4.50 -37.40 21.79
C SER A 358 5.25 -38.75 21.77
N ASP A 359 6.50 -38.70 22.23
CA ASP A 359 7.35 -39.88 22.40
C ASP A 359 6.79 -40.89 23.40
N GLU A 360 7.32 -42.10 23.37
CA GLU A 360 7.20 -43.06 24.49
C GLU A 360 7.87 -42.43 25.72
N ASN A 361 7.18 -42.45 26.86
CA ASN A 361 7.60 -41.74 28.07
C ASN A 361 7.68 -40.21 27.94
N GLY A 362 7.13 -39.62 26.87
CA GLY A 362 7.11 -38.21 26.65
C GLY A 362 6.26 -37.44 27.64
N PHE A 363 6.46 -36.12 27.73
CA PHE A 363 5.64 -35.25 28.57
C PHE A 363 4.65 -34.44 27.74
N ILE A 364 3.49 -34.23 28.32
CA ILE A 364 2.43 -33.36 27.83
C ILE A 364 2.06 -32.39 28.95
N GLN A 365 2.01 -31.13 28.67
CA GLN A 365 1.64 -30.12 29.66
C GLN A 365 0.52 -29.25 29.12
N LEU A 366 -0.57 -29.12 29.87
CA LEU A 366 -1.65 -28.18 29.58
C LEU A 366 -1.64 -27.07 30.63
N ASN A 367 -1.52 -25.83 30.19
CA ASN A 367 -1.58 -24.66 31.05
C ASN A 367 -2.74 -23.75 30.64
N LEU A 368 -3.56 -23.36 31.62
CA LEU A 368 -4.60 -22.35 31.44
C LEU A 368 -4.36 -21.21 32.42
N GLU A 369 -4.24 -19.98 31.87
CA GLU A 369 -4.00 -18.77 32.67
C GLU A 369 -4.64 -17.56 32.10
N LYS A 370 -4.93 -16.54 32.90
CA LYS A 370 -5.33 -15.21 32.46
C LYS A 370 -4.10 -14.37 32.17
N LYS A 371 -4.01 -13.84 30.93
CA LYS A 371 -2.90 -12.98 30.50
C LYS A 371 -3.44 -11.64 29.96
N GLY A 372 -3.57 -10.67 30.84
CA GLY A 372 -4.12 -9.34 30.51
C GLY A 372 -5.56 -9.41 30.00
N LYS A 373 -5.80 -9.04 28.75
CA LYS A 373 -7.13 -9.06 28.10
C LYS A 373 -7.49 -10.40 27.45
N TYR A 374 -6.66 -11.41 27.64
CA TYR A 374 -6.85 -12.74 27.06
C TYR A 374 -6.78 -13.83 28.13
N ILE A 375 -7.45 -14.95 27.86
CA ILE A 375 -7.18 -16.22 28.51
C ILE A 375 -6.27 -16.99 27.55
N ARG A 376 -5.16 -17.50 28.08
CA ARG A 376 -4.20 -18.31 27.33
C ARG A 376 -4.35 -19.78 27.73
N LEU A 377 -4.66 -20.61 26.73
CA LEU A 377 -4.53 -22.05 26.83
C LEU A 377 -3.28 -22.49 26.09
N LEU A 378 -2.40 -23.20 26.77
CA LEU A 378 -1.13 -23.65 26.24
C LEU A 378 -1.05 -25.16 26.33
N VAL A 379 -0.79 -25.85 25.24
CA VAL A 379 -0.49 -27.27 25.20
C VAL A 379 0.91 -27.47 24.69
N VAL A 380 1.76 -28.13 25.46
CA VAL A 380 3.17 -28.39 25.11
C VAL A 380 3.38 -29.91 25.18
N ASN A 381 4.01 -30.49 24.19
CA ASN A 381 4.37 -31.88 24.16
C ASN A 381 5.71 -32.14 23.49
N THR A 382 6.39 -33.22 23.93
CA THR A 382 7.54 -33.77 23.20
C THR A 382 7.09 -34.37 21.87
N THR A 383 8.01 -34.49 20.91
CA THR A 383 7.77 -35.10 19.58
C THR A 383 8.84 -36.14 19.28
N ARG A 384 8.45 -37.23 18.60
CA ARG A 384 9.37 -38.28 18.15
C ARG A 384 10.38 -37.78 17.16
N ASP A 385 9.91 -37.02 16.19
CA ASP A 385 10.71 -36.49 15.06
C ASP A 385 11.10 -35.05 15.31
N ALA A 386 12.23 -34.64 14.73
CA ALA A 386 12.71 -33.28 14.81
C ALA A 386 11.74 -32.33 14.05
N LEU A 387 11.44 -31.19 14.67
CA LEU A 387 10.50 -30.22 14.16
C LEU A 387 11.14 -29.31 13.10
N ASN A 388 10.56 -29.26 11.92
CA ASN A 388 10.90 -28.26 10.92
C ASN A 388 10.06 -27.00 11.12
N ARG A 389 10.70 -25.88 11.45
CA ARG A 389 10.03 -24.59 11.74
C ARG A 389 9.20 -24.05 10.57
N GLU A 390 9.59 -24.30 9.34
CA GLU A 390 8.85 -23.86 8.16
C GLU A 390 7.52 -24.60 8.03
N GLN A 391 7.50 -25.87 8.36
CA GLN A 391 6.31 -26.71 8.30
C GLN A 391 5.27 -26.37 9.38
N LEU A 392 5.66 -25.74 10.50
CA LEU A 392 4.75 -25.39 11.58
C LEU A 392 3.68 -24.37 11.15
N THR A 393 3.94 -23.56 10.13
CA THR A 393 2.96 -22.59 9.61
C THR A 393 1.80 -23.26 8.89
N HIS A 394 1.99 -24.47 8.37
CA HIS A 394 1.01 -25.25 7.62
C HIS A 394 0.22 -26.25 8.47
N LEU A 395 0.54 -26.39 9.77
CA LEU A 395 -0.13 -27.36 10.66
C LEU A 395 -1.65 -27.17 10.75
N PHE A 396 -2.15 -25.97 10.50
CA PHE A 396 -3.57 -25.66 10.55
C PHE A 396 -4.25 -25.77 9.17
N ASP A 397 -3.49 -26.07 8.12
CA ASP A 397 -4.04 -26.31 6.78
C ASP A 397 -4.77 -27.65 6.75
N ARG A 398 -5.86 -27.75 5.98
CA ARG A 398 -6.65 -28.96 5.87
C ARG A 398 -5.85 -30.08 5.20
N PHE A 399 -5.96 -31.28 5.75
CA PHE A 399 -5.25 -32.48 5.26
C PHE A 399 -3.72 -32.40 5.35
N TYR A 400 -3.18 -31.34 5.95
CA TYR A 400 -1.74 -31.21 6.13
C TYR A 400 -1.23 -32.12 7.25
N ARG A 401 -0.12 -32.82 7.00
CA ARG A 401 0.61 -33.68 7.94
C ARG A 401 2.10 -33.45 7.72
N MET A 402 2.88 -33.38 8.80
CA MET A 402 4.34 -33.24 8.71
C MET A 402 5.01 -34.48 8.12
N ASP A 403 4.42 -35.67 8.34
CA ASP A 403 4.92 -36.97 7.88
C ASP A 403 3.95 -37.58 6.88
N THR A 404 4.35 -37.69 5.60
CA THR A 404 3.60 -38.37 4.54
C THR A 404 3.89 -39.87 4.45
N SER A 405 4.96 -40.35 5.15
CA SER A 405 5.47 -41.72 5.00
C SER A 405 4.90 -42.75 5.99
N ARG A 406 4.31 -42.30 7.10
CA ARG A 406 3.68 -43.19 8.06
C ARG A 406 2.18 -43.30 7.81
N ASN A 407 1.83 -44.21 6.91
CA ASN A 407 0.46 -44.63 6.61
C ASN A 407 -0.22 -45.17 7.85
N SER A 408 -1.45 -44.71 8.09
CA SER A 408 -2.57 -45.36 8.78
C SER A 408 -2.47 -45.78 10.25
N GLU A 409 -1.34 -46.10 10.85
CA GLU A 409 -1.31 -46.55 12.24
C GLU A 409 -1.65 -45.46 13.26
N THR A 410 -1.28 -44.22 13.02
CA THR A 410 -1.56 -43.09 13.92
C THR A 410 -2.92 -42.39 13.70
N GLY A 411 -3.72 -42.82 12.72
CA GLY A 411 -5.16 -42.54 12.63
C GLY A 411 -5.61 -41.08 12.42
N GLY A 412 -4.76 -40.15 11.96
CA GLY A 412 -5.14 -38.74 11.78
C GLY A 412 -5.20 -38.30 10.32
N TYR A 413 -6.33 -37.68 9.89
CA TYR A 413 -6.55 -37.19 8.52
C TYR A 413 -6.08 -35.74 8.29
N GLY A 414 -5.42 -35.10 9.28
CA GLY A 414 -4.97 -33.71 9.15
C GLY A 414 -6.10 -32.67 9.21
N ILE A 415 -7.28 -33.03 9.75
CA ILE A 415 -8.43 -32.11 9.88
C ILE A 415 -8.55 -31.54 11.29
N GLY A 416 -8.07 -32.22 12.32
CA GLY A 416 -8.26 -31.81 13.71
C GLY A 416 -7.77 -30.39 14.00
N LEU A 417 -6.54 -30.03 13.62
CA LEU A 417 -5.99 -28.69 13.87
C LEU A 417 -6.70 -27.60 13.05
N SER A 418 -7.22 -27.90 11.87
CA SER A 418 -8.05 -26.95 11.10
C SER A 418 -9.40 -26.70 11.79
N ILE A 419 -10.00 -27.73 12.44
CA ILE A 419 -11.18 -27.55 13.29
C ILE A 419 -10.83 -26.68 14.50
N ALA A 420 -9.71 -26.95 15.19
CA ALA A 420 -9.25 -26.11 16.30
C ALA A 420 -9.10 -24.64 15.89
N GLN A 421 -8.53 -24.39 14.72
CA GLN A 421 -8.43 -23.02 14.18
C GLN A 421 -9.80 -22.40 13.91
N ALA A 422 -10.75 -23.13 13.33
CA ALA A 422 -12.10 -22.64 13.05
C ALA A 422 -12.85 -22.30 14.36
N VAL A 423 -12.76 -23.15 15.38
CA VAL A 423 -13.31 -22.88 16.72
C VAL A 423 -12.76 -21.59 17.31
N ILE A 424 -11.44 -21.39 17.24
CA ILE A 424 -10.80 -20.19 17.79
C ILE A 424 -11.17 -18.95 17.01
N GLN A 425 -11.27 -19.01 15.67
CA GLN A 425 -11.70 -17.89 14.84
C GLN A 425 -13.14 -17.47 15.13
N MET A 426 -14.04 -18.43 15.39
CA MET A 426 -15.41 -18.17 15.81
C MET A 426 -15.46 -17.38 17.13
N HIS A 427 -14.59 -17.71 18.08
CA HIS A 427 -14.42 -16.98 19.35
C HIS A 427 -13.55 -15.72 19.24
N LYS A 428 -13.17 -15.27 18.03
CA LYS A 428 -12.32 -14.10 17.77
C LYS A 428 -10.94 -14.18 18.45
N GLY A 429 -10.50 -15.40 18.75
CA GLY A 429 -9.22 -15.72 19.33
C GLY A 429 -8.10 -15.87 18.29
N LYS A 430 -6.95 -16.32 18.77
CA LYS A 430 -5.78 -16.66 17.94
C LYS A 430 -5.21 -18.00 18.39
N ILE A 431 -4.82 -18.84 17.43
CA ILE A 431 -4.06 -20.08 17.69
C ILE A 431 -2.76 -20.02 16.91
N SER A 432 -1.69 -20.53 17.50
CA SER A 432 -0.38 -20.64 16.89
C SER A 432 0.35 -21.88 17.39
N ALA A 433 1.24 -22.41 16.55
CA ALA A 433 2.18 -23.47 16.89
C ALA A 433 3.62 -22.93 16.82
N ALA A 434 4.47 -23.36 17.73
CA ALA A 434 5.87 -22.98 17.75
C ALA A 434 6.72 -24.16 18.27
N ALA A 435 7.93 -24.31 17.75
CA ALA A 435 8.92 -25.20 18.32
C ALA A 435 9.61 -24.52 19.51
N VAL A 436 9.56 -25.16 20.69
CA VAL A 436 10.30 -24.72 21.86
C VAL A 436 11.77 -25.14 21.70
N ASN A 437 12.00 -26.34 21.21
CA ASN A 437 13.28 -26.89 20.76
C ASN A 437 13.01 -27.87 19.62
N ASP A 438 14.00 -28.61 19.17
CA ASP A 438 13.88 -29.52 18.01
C ASP A 438 12.91 -30.68 18.25
N HIS A 439 12.62 -31.03 19.52
CA HIS A 439 11.75 -32.13 19.90
C HIS A 439 10.61 -31.71 20.84
N THR A 440 10.23 -30.45 20.87
CA THR A 440 9.13 -29.98 21.71
C THR A 440 8.30 -28.96 20.98
N ILE A 441 7.03 -29.27 20.75
CA ILE A 441 6.05 -28.37 20.13
C ILE A 441 5.16 -27.72 21.19
N GLN A 442 4.76 -26.50 20.92
CA GLN A 442 3.86 -25.71 21.73
C GLN A 442 2.70 -25.19 20.90
N PHE A 443 1.48 -25.49 21.28
CA PHE A 443 0.26 -24.87 20.76
C PHE A 443 -0.21 -23.78 21.73
N SER A 444 -0.35 -22.56 21.25
CA SER A 444 -0.81 -21.42 22.06
C SER A 444 -2.13 -20.88 21.52
N VAL A 445 -3.15 -20.90 22.35
CA VAL A 445 -4.48 -20.37 22.10
C VAL A 445 -4.70 -19.13 22.95
N LEU A 446 -5.16 -18.05 22.34
CA LEU A 446 -5.51 -16.79 23.00
C LEU A 446 -6.99 -16.51 22.79
N LEU A 447 -7.78 -16.55 23.84
CA LEU A 447 -9.21 -16.25 23.85
C LEU A 447 -9.43 -14.84 24.42
N PRO A 448 -10.10 -13.91 23.71
CA PRO A 448 -10.33 -12.57 24.22
C PRO A 448 -11.39 -12.57 25.34
N ILE A 449 -11.05 -11.98 26.47
CA ILE A 449 -12.02 -11.76 27.55
C ILE A 449 -12.96 -10.64 27.12
N ARG A 450 -14.27 -10.90 27.19
CA ARG A 450 -15.27 -9.85 26.94
C ARG A 450 -15.14 -8.81 28.05
N SER A 451 -14.77 -7.58 27.68
CA SER A 451 -14.88 -6.46 28.64
C SER A 451 -16.35 -6.26 28.94
N VAL A 452 -16.77 -6.56 30.16
CA VAL A 452 -18.08 -6.13 30.66
C VAL A 452 -18.08 -4.62 30.58
N ARG A 453 -18.81 -4.05 29.62
CA ARG A 453 -19.19 -2.64 29.70
C ARG A 453 -20.14 -2.57 30.86
N THR A 454 -19.67 -2.13 32.02
CA THR A 454 -20.54 -1.59 33.06
C THR A 454 -21.31 -0.44 32.42
N SER A 455 -22.59 -0.68 32.18
CA SER A 455 -23.59 0.32 31.80
C SER A 455 -23.86 1.25 32.97
#